data_b49cc05faaf4b2c5702ccecd44a021fb
#
_entry.id   b49cc05faaf4b2c5702ccecd44a021fb
#
_cell.length_a   1.000
_cell.length_b   1.000
_cell.length_c   1.000
_cell.angle_alpha   90.00
_cell.angle_beta   90.00
_cell.angle_gamma   90.00
#
_symmetry.space_group_name_H-M   'P 1'
#
loop_
_entity.id
_entity.type
_entity.pdbx_description
1 polymer ?
#
loop_
_entity_poly.entity_id
_entity_poly.type
_entity_poly.pdbx_seq_one_letter_code
_entity_poly.pdbx_strand_id
1 'polypeptide(L)'
;MGNDTLEKRYRKLYTSVIFQALMDLTKLNTSITDTSVSVTRGNAHAWFFTTSGQTADDFEEVCDNAGLDPVFVRDFAYSVVHEKGNKNVKKRIIRFFE
;
A
#
# COMPACT_ATOMS: atom_id res chain seq x y z
N MET A 1 24.53 9.97 15.14
CA MET A 1 23.54 9.15 15.86
C MET A 1 22.14 9.71 15.75
N GLY A 2 21.93 11.01 15.90
CA GLY A 2 20.62 11.62 15.74
C GLY A 2 20.04 11.44 14.33
N ASN A 3 20.90 11.41 13.31
CA ASN A 3 20.46 11.26 11.92
C ASN A 3 19.85 9.87 11.66
N ASP A 4 20.42 8.81 12.24
CA ASP A 4 19.89 7.47 12.06
C ASP A 4 18.48 7.33 12.65
N THR A 5 18.24 7.95 13.81
CA THR A 5 16.93 7.92 14.45
C THR A 5 15.90 8.67 13.60
N LEU A 6 16.28 9.81 13.04
CA LEU A 6 15.41 10.61 12.18
C LEU A 6 15.07 9.87 10.89
N GLU A 7 16.08 9.29 10.24
CA GLU A 7 15.89 8.49 9.03
C GLU A 7 14.96 7.31 9.28
N LYS A 8 15.12 6.63 10.41
CA LYS A 8 14.24 5.51 10.77
C LYS A 8 12.80 5.96 10.96
N ARG A 9 12.59 7.14 11.54
CA ARG A 9 11.24 7.69 11.72
C ARG A 9 10.58 8.01 10.38
N TYR A 10 11.33 8.64 9.47
CA TYR A 10 10.81 8.95 8.13
C TYR A 10 10.50 7.69 7.36
N ARG A 11 11.41 6.72 7.37
CA ARG A 11 11.20 5.45 6.69
C ARG A 11 9.96 4.74 7.23
N LYS A 12 9.79 4.74 8.53
CA LYS A 12 8.64 4.12 9.18
C LYS A 12 7.33 4.80 8.77
N LEU A 13 7.35 6.14 8.66
CA LEU A 13 6.19 6.89 8.23
C LEU A 13 5.77 6.48 6.82
N TYR A 14 6.71 6.45 5.87
CA TYR A 14 6.41 6.07 4.49
C TYR A 14 6.02 4.60 4.36
N THR A 15 6.64 3.73 5.16
CA THR A 15 6.23 2.32 5.25
C THR A 15 4.78 2.21 5.71
N SER A 16 4.36 3.04 6.66
CA SER A 16 2.98 3.05 7.15
C SER A 16 1.99 3.47 6.06
N VAL A 17 2.37 4.38 5.17
CA VAL A 17 1.54 4.79 4.03
C VAL A 17 1.29 3.59 3.12
N ILE A 18 2.35 2.86 2.78
CA ILE A 18 2.24 1.68 1.92
C ILE A 18 1.40 0.59 2.60
N PHE A 19 1.64 0.35 3.89
CA PHE A 19 0.88 -0.63 4.67
C PHE A 19 -0.61 -0.30 4.64
N GLN A 20 -0.98 0.95 4.91
CA GLN A 20 -2.38 1.37 4.92
C GLN A 20 -3.01 1.20 3.54
N ALA A 21 -2.29 1.56 2.48
CA ALA A 21 -2.79 1.41 1.12
C ALA A 21 -3.02 -0.07 0.76
N LEU A 22 -2.13 -0.96 1.17
CA LEU A 22 -2.31 -2.40 0.97
C LEU A 22 -3.53 -2.92 1.73
N MET A 23 -3.73 -2.46 2.97
CA MET A 23 -4.90 -2.84 3.75
C MET A 23 -6.18 -2.33 3.09
N ASP A 24 -6.15 -1.15 2.48
CA ASP A 24 -7.29 -0.58 1.77
C ASP A 24 -7.68 -1.44 0.55
N LEU A 25 -6.70 -2.08 -0.10
CA LEU A 25 -6.99 -3.01 -1.20
C LEU A 25 -7.79 -4.23 -0.75
N THR A 26 -7.70 -4.60 0.51
CA THR A 26 -8.40 -5.78 1.04
C THR A 26 -9.85 -5.50 1.41
N LYS A 27 -10.28 -4.24 1.42
CA LYS A 27 -11.64 -3.89 1.83
C LYS A 27 -12.66 -4.43 0.83
N LEU A 28 -13.70 -5.05 1.35
CA LEU A 28 -14.78 -5.62 0.56
C LEU A 28 -16.05 -4.82 0.83
N ASN A 29 -16.86 -4.64 -0.22
CA ASN A 29 -18.19 -4.05 -0.05
C ASN A 29 -19.08 -5.06 0.66
N THR A 30 -19.44 -4.75 1.91
CA THR A 30 -20.35 -5.57 2.68
C THR A 30 -21.80 -5.13 2.47
N SER A 31 -21.99 -3.95 1.85
CA SER A 31 -23.29 -3.38 1.54
C SER A 31 -23.24 -2.70 0.18
N ILE A 32 -24.30 -2.83 -0.60
CA ILE A 32 -24.42 -2.20 -1.91
C ILE A 32 -24.35 -0.67 -1.79
N THR A 33 -24.75 -0.13 -0.64
CA THR A 33 -24.81 1.32 -0.40
C THR A 33 -23.52 1.88 0.18
N ASP A 34 -22.52 1.05 0.47
CA ASP A 34 -21.28 1.52 1.09
C ASP A 34 -20.32 2.06 0.04
N THR A 35 -20.55 3.31 -0.38
CA THR A 35 -19.74 3.98 -1.39
C THR A 35 -18.36 4.37 -0.85
N SER A 36 -18.24 4.64 0.46
CA SER A 36 -16.96 5.05 1.06
C SER A 36 -15.91 3.94 0.97
N VAL A 37 -16.29 2.70 1.19
CA VAL A 37 -15.39 1.54 1.04
C VAL A 37 -14.96 1.39 -0.41
N SER A 38 -15.90 1.52 -1.35
CA SER A 38 -15.61 1.45 -2.79
C SER A 38 -14.61 2.52 -3.21
N VAL A 39 -14.80 3.76 -2.76
CA VAL A 39 -13.92 4.89 -3.09
C VAL A 39 -12.52 4.66 -2.51
N THR A 40 -12.43 4.25 -1.25
CA THR A 40 -11.15 4.00 -0.59
C THR A 40 -10.36 2.91 -1.32
N ARG A 41 -11.02 1.80 -1.66
CA ARG A 41 -10.39 0.71 -2.40
C ARG A 41 -9.96 1.15 -3.79
N GLY A 42 -10.81 1.92 -4.47
CA GLY A 42 -10.50 2.43 -5.80
C GLY A 42 -9.31 3.38 -5.80
N ASN A 43 -9.21 4.24 -4.79
CA ASN A 43 -8.08 5.15 -4.63
C ASN A 43 -6.78 4.38 -4.40
N ALA A 44 -6.80 3.36 -3.54
CA ALA A 44 -5.64 2.51 -3.30
C ALA A 44 -5.22 1.78 -4.57
N HIS A 45 -6.16 1.22 -5.31
CA HIS A 45 -5.90 0.54 -6.57
C HIS A 45 -5.23 1.49 -7.58
N ALA A 46 -5.76 2.69 -7.74
CA ALA A 46 -5.19 3.68 -8.65
C ALA A 46 -3.76 4.05 -8.23
N TRP A 47 -3.53 4.20 -6.94
CA TRP A 47 -2.21 4.58 -6.42
C TRP A 47 -1.14 3.54 -6.74
N PHE A 48 -1.45 2.25 -6.58
CA PHE A 48 -0.50 1.18 -6.88
C PHE A 48 -0.32 0.94 -8.39
N PHE A 49 -1.37 1.05 -9.17
CA PHE A 49 -1.37 0.51 -10.54
C PHE A 49 -1.37 1.55 -11.65
N THR A 50 -1.41 2.83 -11.31
CA THR A 50 -1.18 3.89 -12.30
C THR A 50 0.30 3.92 -12.65
N THR A 51 0.65 3.84 -13.94
CA THR A 51 2.03 3.65 -14.37
C THR A 51 2.69 4.91 -14.92
N SER A 52 1.95 6.02 -15.00
CA SER A 52 2.50 7.28 -15.50
C SER A 52 1.81 8.46 -14.82
N GLY A 53 2.46 9.63 -14.86
CA GLY A 53 1.93 10.87 -14.32
C GLY A 53 2.24 11.05 -12.83
N GLN A 54 1.60 12.03 -12.22
CA GLN A 54 1.86 12.42 -10.84
C GLN A 54 1.60 11.29 -9.84
N THR A 55 0.57 10.49 -10.06
CA THR A 55 0.23 9.39 -9.15
C THR A 55 1.35 8.34 -9.14
N ALA A 56 1.88 8.00 -10.32
CA ALA A 56 2.99 7.04 -10.42
C ALA A 56 4.25 7.59 -9.76
N ASP A 57 4.56 8.87 -9.99
CA ASP A 57 5.72 9.52 -9.40
C ASP A 57 5.61 9.54 -7.86
N ASP A 58 4.44 9.84 -7.35
CA ASP A 58 4.16 9.85 -5.92
C ASP A 58 4.37 8.47 -5.29
N PHE A 59 3.85 7.43 -5.93
CA PHE A 59 4.03 6.06 -5.49
C PHE A 59 5.52 5.69 -5.42
N GLU A 60 6.28 6.01 -6.47
CA GLU A 60 7.70 5.70 -6.51
C GLU A 60 8.47 6.46 -5.42
N GLU A 61 8.14 7.74 -5.21
CA GLU A 61 8.77 8.56 -4.18
C GLU A 61 8.51 7.97 -2.78
N VAL A 62 7.28 7.57 -2.51
CA VAL A 62 6.92 6.97 -1.22
C VAL A 62 7.70 5.67 -1.01
N CYS A 63 7.79 4.82 -2.02
CA CYS A 63 8.56 3.57 -1.94
C CYS A 63 10.03 3.84 -1.67
N ASP A 64 10.62 4.79 -2.39
CA ASP A 64 12.03 5.16 -2.20
C ASP A 64 12.28 5.65 -0.77
N ASN A 65 11.42 6.50 -0.25
CA ASN A 65 11.53 7.01 1.12
C ASN A 65 11.30 5.92 2.17
N ALA A 66 10.52 4.89 1.83
CA ALA A 66 10.33 3.72 2.69
C ALA A 66 11.50 2.73 2.61
N GLY A 67 12.40 2.90 1.65
CA GLY A 67 13.49 1.97 1.42
C GLY A 67 13.05 0.68 0.72
N LEU A 68 11.98 0.75 -0.06
CA LEU A 68 11.41 -0.40 -0.76
C LEU A 68 11.47 -0.20 -2.27
N ASP A 69 11.68 -1.29 -3.00
CA ASP A 69 11.65 -1.28 -4.46
C ASP A 69 10.21 -1.13 -4.94
N PRO A 70 9.89 -0.08 -5.73
CA PRO A 70 8.52 0.12 -6.22
C PRO A 70 7.97 -1.05 -7.02
N VAL A 71 8.80 -1.70 -7.83
CA VAL A 71 8.38 -2.86 -8.63
C VAL A 71 7.96 -4.00 -7.72
N PHE A 72 8.75 -4.26 -6.68
CA PHE A 72 8.46 -5.31 -5.73
C PHE A 72 7.17 -5.03 -4.95
N VAL A 73 6.97 -3.78 -4.54
CA VAL A 73 5.75 -3.36 -3.83
C VAL A 73 4.52 -3.53 -4.75
N ARG A 74 4.62 -3.10 -6.00
CA ARG A 74 3.52 -3.21 -6.95
C ARG A 74 3.16 -4.66 -7.23
N ASP A 75 4.16 -5.53 -7.39
CA ASP A 75 3.92 -6.96 -7.58
C ASP A 75 3.20 -7.56 -6.40
N PHE A 76 3.60 -7.18 -5.19
CA PHE A 76 2.92 -7.64 -3.99
C PHE A 76 1.48 -7.13 -3.92
N ALA A 77 1.26 -5.85 -4.25
CA ALA A 77 -0.08 -5.27 -4.29
C ALA A 77 -0.98 -6.01 -5.29
N TYR A 78 -0.43 -6.40 -6.44
CA TYR A 78 -1.15 -7.18 -7.42
C TYR A 78 -1.61 -8.52 -6.84
N SER A 79 -0.72 -9.20 -6.11
CA SER A 79 -1.08 -10.46 -5.45
C SER A 79 -2.17 -10.26 -4.39
N VAL A 80 -2.14 -9.15 -3.68
CA VAL A 80 -3.16 -8.81 -2.67
C VAL A 80 -4.52 -8.64 -3.33
N VAL A 81 -4.59 -7.96 -4.47
CA VAL A 81 -5.86 -7.79 -5.21
C VAL A 81 -6.43 -9.14 -5.62
N HIS A 82 -5.60 -10.06 -6.09
CA HIS A 82 -6.06 -11.40 -6.48
C HIS A 82 -6.50 -12.24 -5.30
N GLU A 83 -6.02 -11.94 -4.10
CA GLU A 83 -6.33 -12.70 -2.90
C GLU A 83 -7.29 -12.01 -1.95
N LYS A 84 -7.85 -10.87 -2.35
CA LYS A 84 -8.79 -10.18 -1.48
C LYS A 84 -9.98 -11.10 -1.20
N GLY A 85 -10.39 -11.18 0.04
CA GLY A 85 -11.39 -12.16 0.47
C GLY A 85 -10.79 -13.41 1.07
N ASN A 86 -9.50 -13.68 0.83
CA ASN A 86 -8.78 -14.74 1.51
C ASN A 86 -8.54 -14.29 2.96
N LYS A 87 -8.84 -15.19 3.91
CA LYS A 87 -8.69 -14.90 5.33
C LYS A 87 -7.24 -14.56 5.73
N ASN A 88 -6.27 -15.02 4.96
CA ASN A 88 -4.85 -14.86 5.28
C ASN A 88 -4.20 -13.65 4.60
N VAL A 89 -4.93 -12.91 3.77
CA VAL A 89 -4.33 -11.81 3.01
C VAL A 89 -3.77 -10.73 3.93
N LYS A 90 -4.47 -10.38 5.00
CA LYS A 90 -3.99 -9.38 5.97
C LYS A 90 -2.73 -9.84 6.69
N LYS A 91 -2.63 -11.12 7.01
CA LYS A 91 -1.42 -11.69 7.63
C LYS A 91 -0.24 -11.60 6.68
N ARG A 92 -0.45 -11.83 5.39
CA ARG A 92 0.60 -11.70 4.37
C ARG A 92 1.09 -10.26 4.28
N ILE A 93 0.19 -9.30 4.35
CA ILE A 93 0.57 -7.88 4.35
C ILE A 93 1.45 -7.57 5.55
N ILE A 94 1.07 -8.02 6.73
CA ILE A 94 1.85 -7.81 7.95
C ILE A 94 3.25 -8.41 7.79
N ARG A 95 3.35 -9.63 7.27
CA ARG A 95 4.64 -10.31 7.05
C ARG A 95 5.52 -9.59 6.06
N PHE A 96 4.93 -8.95 5.05
CA PHE A 96 5.69 -8.22 4.04
C PHE A 96 6.59 -7.15 4.68
N PHE A 97 6.15 -6.56 5.78
CA PHE A 97 6.87 -5.49 6.47
C PHE A 97 7.73 -5.98 7.64
N GLU A 98 7.76 -7.27 7.90
CA GLU A 98 8.66 -7.87 8.89
C GLU A 98 10.06 -8.16 8.26
#